data_c4d34e004c5a7c3fd46ee4a80421cea7
#
_entry.id   c4d34e004c5a7c3fd46ee4a80421cea7
#
_cell.length_a   1.000
_cell.length_b   1.000
_cell.length_c   1.000
_cell.angle_alpha   90.00
_cell.angle_beta   90.00
_cell.angle_gamma   90.00
#
_symmetry.space_group_name_H-M   'P 1'
#
loop_
_entity.id
_entity.type
_entity.pdbx_description
1 polymer ?
#
loop_
_entity_poly.entity_id
_entity_poly.type
_entity_poly.pdbx_seq_one_letter_code
_entity_poly.pdbx_strand_id
1 'polypeptide(L)'
;MNPTAMVRTALCAAFLLMATAWPVRAADREALLTQPGVFGTFAAFQMDHDWWDLQGEARVIAVAEVKGLIEQFSRNIVIESYLLRGLSDHADFMFRVHAHALSDTQQFLTSLLGTRFGRHLVPTSYFHGLTRPAIYAPDFSEDMKQALQVPGDAGGKSYAIVLPIRK
;
A
#
# COMPACT_ATOMS: atom_id res chain seq x y z
N MET A 1 -44.89 31.88 -21.79
CA MET A 1 -43.87 31.17 -20.94
C MET A 1 -44.53 29.91 -20.42
N ASN A 2 -44.03 28.76 -20.81
CA ASN A 2 -44.69 27.46 -20.60
C ASN A 2 -44.28 26.89 -19.25
N PRO A 3 -45.20 26.68 -18.26
CA PRO A 3 -44.87 26.26 -16.91
C PRO A 3 -44.24 24.88 -16.85
N THR A 4 -44.38 24.05 -17.86
CA THR A 4 -43.82 22.70 -17.94
C THR A 4 -42.29 22.67 -18.18
N ALA A 5 -41.69 23.74 -18.69
CA ALA A 5 -40.23 23.83 -18.87
C ALA A 5 -39.49 24.13 -17.56
N MET A 6 -40.15 24.87 -16.66
CA MET A 6 -39.54 25.25 -15.36
C MET A 6 -39.46 24.11 -14.37
N VAL A 7 -40.38 23.14 -14.43
CA VAL A 7 -40.38 21.97 -13.54
C VAL A 7 -39.32 20.95 -13.93
N ARG A 8 -39.00 20.84 -15.24
CA ARG A 8 -37.96 19.89 -15.71
C ARG A 8 -36.56 20.34 -15.36
N THR A 9 -36.30 21.65 -15.34
CA THR A 9 -34.97 22.18 -14.98
C THR A 9 -34.70 22.08 -13.47
N ALA A 10 -35.73 22.20 -12.64
CA ALA A 10 -35.60 22.06 -11.19
C ALA A 10 -35.34 20.59 -10.75
N LEU A 11 -35.90 19.60 -11.46
CA LEU A 11 -35.67 18.19 -11.14
C LEU A 11 -34.24 17.72 -11.52
N CYS A 12 -33.67 18.22 -12.62
CA CYS A 12 -32.29 17.90 -12.98
C CYS A 12 -31.26 18.53 -12.05
N ALA A 13 -31.53 19.72 -11.52
CA ALA A 13 -30.63 20.37 -10.55
C ALA A 13 -30.62 19.66 -9.16
N ALA A 14 -31.76 19.07 -8.77
CA ALA A 14 -31.83 18.32 -7.49
C ALA A 14 -31.10 16.96 -7.54
N PHE A 15 -30.98 16.36 -8.73
CA PHE A 15 -30.25 15.06 -8.86
C PHE A 15 -28.73 15.23 -8.89
N LEU A 16 -28.22 16.41 -9.25
CA LEU A 16 -26.78 16.70 -9.26
C LEU A 16 -26.20 17.06 -7.87
N LEU A 17 -27.05 17.40 -6.92
CA LEU A 17 -26.65 17.76 -5.54
C LEU A 17 -26.60 16.58 -4.55
N MET A 18 -26.99 15.38 -4.98
CA MET A 18 -26.89 14.16 -4.16
C MET A 18 -25.67 13.29 -4.47
N ALA A 19 -24.64 13.83 -5.10
CA ALA A 19 -23.31 13.26 -5.01
C ALA A 19 -22.80 13.57 -3.58
N THR A 20 -23.40 12.92 -2.57
CA THR A 20 -22.84 12.85 -1.24
C THR A 20 -21.47 12.26 -1.40
N ALA A 21 -20.45 13.10 -1.27
CA ALA A 21 -19.08 12.66 -1.10
C ALA A 21 -19.08 11.79 0.16
N TRP A 22 -19.20 10.48 -0.02
CA TRP A 22 -18.97 9.55 1.07
C TRP A 22 -17.55 9.82 1.53
N PRO A 23 -17.33 10.05 2.83
CA PRO A 23 -15.99 10.24 3.33
C PRO A 23 -15.21 8.98 2.94
N VAL A 24 -14.25 9.14 2.04
CA VAL A 24 -13.35 8.07 1.68
C VAL A 24 -12.51 7.81 2.90
N ARG A 25 -12.90 6.81 3.67
CA ARG A 25 -12.19 6.39 4.85
C ARG A 25 -10.90 5.71 4.37
N ALA A 26 -9.76 6.21 4.82
CA ALA A 26 -8.50 5.50 4.65
C ALA A 26 -8.62 4.11 5.29
N ALA A 27 -7.84 3.14 4.77
CA ALA A 27 -7.78 1.81 5.36
C ALA A 27 -7.44 1.92 6.85
N ASP A 28 -8.11 1.10 7.65
CA ASP A 28 -7.80 1.01 9.08
C ASP A 28 -6.43 0.33 9.24
N ARG A 29 -5.42 1.18 9.42
CA ARG A 29 -4.03 0.75 9.53
C ARG A 29 -3.83 -0.20 10.71
N GLU A 30 -4.44 0.10 11.86
CA GLU A 30 -4.29 -0.71 13.06
C GLU A 30 -4.88 -2.10 12.82
N ALA A 31 -6.09 -2.18 12.29
CA ALA A 31 -6.71 -3.45 11.95
C ALA A 31 -5.87 -4.27 10.97
N LEU A 32 -5.37 -3.65 9.89
CA LEU A 32 -4.55 -4.35 8.89
C LEU A 32 -3.19 -4.82 9.41
N LEU A 33 -2.66 -4.22 10.47
CA LEU A 33 -1.36 -4.61 11.03
C LEU A 33 -1.47 -5.59 12.20
N THR A 34 -2.63 -5.70 12.84
CA THR A 34 -2.81 -6.49 14.08
C THR A 34 -3.73 -7.70 13.92
N GLN A 35 -4.67 -7.64 12.97
CA GLN A 35 -5.63 -8.74 12.80
C GLN A 35 -5.01 -9.96 12.12
N PRO A 36 -5.41 -11.18 12.53
CA PRO A 36 -5.07 -12.39 11.80
C PRO A 36 -5.82 -12.44 10.46
N GLY A 37 -5.24 -13.13 9.48
CA GLY A 37 -5.84 -13.30 8.16
C GLY A 37 -5.55 -12.17 7.19
N VAL A 38 -4.66 -11.25 7.53
CA VAL A 38 -4.21 -10.17 6.64
C VAL A 38 -3.00 -10.64 5.84
N PHE A 39 -3.00 -10.38 4.54
CA PHE A 39 -1.87 -10.64 3.67
C PHE A 39 -0.82 -9.52 3.82
N GLY A 40 0.41 -9.91 4.15
CA GLY A 40 1.57 -9.03 4.14
C GLY A 40 2.45 -9.35 2.93
N THR A 41 2.79 -8.34 2.14
CA THR A 41 3.67 -8.47 0.98
C THR A 41 4.86 -7.54 1.13
N PHE A 42 6.05 -8.07 0.90
CA PHE A 42 7.28 -7.31 0.80
C PHE A 42 7.76 -7.41 -0.65
N ALA A 43 7.76 -6.29 -1.36
CA ALA A 43 8.14 -6.20 -2.76
C ALA A 43 9.37 -5.30 -2.89
N ALA A 44 10.52 -5.90 -3.21
CA ALA A 44 11.79 -5.18 -3.35
C ALA A 44 12.10 -4.91 -4.83
N PHE A 45 12.67 -3.74 -5.09
CA PHE A 45 12.95 -3.24 -6.41
C PHE A 45 14.34 -2.61 -6.49
N GLN A 46 14.96 -2.77 -7.63
CA GLN A 46 16.15 -2.02 -8.04
C GLN A 46 15.73 -0.97 -9.07
N MET A 47 16.36 0.20 -9.03
CA MET A 47 16.19 1.23 -10.06
C MET A 47 17.04 0.90 -11.27
N ASP A 48 16.46 0.97 -12.45
CA ASP A 48 17.21 0.90 -13.70
C ASP A 48 18.16 2.10 -13.85
N HIS A 49 19.24 1.91 -14.59
CA HIS A 49 20.23 2.94 -14.87
C HIS A 49 19.60 4.17 -15.53
N ASP A 50 18.70 3.98 -16.46
CA ASP A 50 18.01 5.03 -17.21
C ASP A 50 17.25 6.02 -16.32
N TRP A 51 16.86 5.60 -15.11
CA TRP A 51 16.25 6.48 -14.13
C TRP A 51 17.16 7.64 -13.72
N TRP A 52 18.44 7.38 -13.60
CA TRP A 52 19.41 8.37 -13.14
C TRP A 52 19.74 9.39 -14.22
N ASP A 53 19.56 9.02 -15.48
CA ASP A 53 19.80 9.88 -16.65
C ASP A 53 18.58 10.77 -16.98
N LEU A 54 17.40 10.50 -16.37
CA LEU A 54 16.23 11.32 -16.56
C LEU A 54 16.45 12.76 -16.09
N GLN A 55 15.93 13.70 -16.88
CA GLN A 55 15.86 15.11 -16.48
C GLN A 55 15.03 15.28 -15.22
N GLY A 56 15.36 16.28 -14.39
CA GLY A 56 14.72 16.49 -13.09
C GLY A 56 13.20 16.65 -13.17
N GLU A 57 12.68 17.32 -14.20
CA GLU A 57 11.24 17.49 -14.42
C GLU A 57 10.55 16.15 -14.69
N ALA A 58 11.11 15.28 -15.52
CA ALA A 58 10.55 13.96 -15.81
C ALA A 58 10.48 13.09 -14.54
N ARG A 59 11.50 13.16 -13.67
CA ARG A 59 11.50 12.46 -12.38
C ARG A 59 10.40 12.99 -11.45
N VAL A 60 10.22 14.30 -11.38
CA VAL A 60 9.17 14.93 -10.56
C VAL A 60 7.79 14.43 -11.00
N ILE A 61 7.52 14.40 -12.31
CA ILE A 61 6.24 13.92 -12.85
C ILE A 61 6.05 12.44 -12.51
N ALA A 62 7.06 11.61 -12.71
CA ALA A 62 6.98 10.17 -12.42
C ALA A 62 6.73 9.89 -10.93
N VAL A 63 7.39 10.63 -10.04
CA VAL A 63 7.17 10.51 -8.57
C VAL A 63 5.77 11.01 -8.18
N ALA A 64 5.28 12.09 -8.80
CA ALA A 64 3.93 12.58 -8.52
C ALA A 64 2.85 11.56 -8.91
N GLU A 65 3.04 10.86 -10.04
CA GLU A 65 2.16 9.76 -10.47
C GLU A 65 2.10 8.64 -9.43
N VAL A 66 3.24 8.21 -8.89
CA VAL A 66 3.30 7.18 -7.83
C VAL A 66 2.67 7.65 -6.54
N LYS A 67 2.87 8.90 -6.14
CA LYS A 67 2.21 9.47 -4.94
C LYS A 67 0.69 9.41 -5.08
N GLY A 68 0.14 9.84 -6.23
CA GLY A 68 -1.29 9.75 -6.49
C GLY A 68 -1.80 8.31 -6.46
N LEU A 69 -1.02 7.36 -7.00
CA LEU A 69 -1.34 5.94 -6.94
C LEU A 69 -1.39 5.42 -5.49
N ILE A 70 -0.38 5.75 -4.68
CA ILE A 70 -0.34 5.37 -3.26
C ILE A 70 -1.55 5.95 -2.51
N GLU A 71 -1.88 7.22 -2.72
CA GLU A 71 -3.06 7.85 -2.12
C GLU A 71 -4.36 7.14 -2.51
N GLN A 72 -4.50 6.77 -3.78
CA GLN A 72 -5.66 6.02 -4.27
C GLN A 72 -5.81 4.67 -3.57
N PHE A 73 -4.73 3.88 -3.49
CA PHE A 73 -4.77 2.54 -2.92
C PHE A 73 -4.78 2.53 -1.39
N SER A 74 -4.26 3.57 -0.72
CA SER A 74 -4.28 3.70 0.75
C SER A 74 -5.69 3.74 1.36
N ARG A 75 -6.71 3.78 0.54
CA ARG A 75 -8.11 3.62 0.95
C ARG A 75 -8.44 2.20 1.39
N ASN A 76 -7.79 1.19 0.80
CA ASN A 76 -8.11 -0.22 1.01
C ASN A 76 -6.94 -1.02 1.59
N ILE A 77 -5.70 -0.56 1.39
CA ILE A 77 -4.49 -1.25 1.80
C ILE A 77 -3.54 -0.30 2.54
N VAL A 78 -2.69 -0.87 3.39
CA VAL A 78 -1.58 -0.14 4.01
C VAL A 78 -0.34 -0.31 3.15
N ILE A 79 0.26 0.81 2.75
CA ILE A 79 1.48 0.84 1.94
C ILE A 79 2.55 1.62 2.70
N GLU A 80 3.69 0.99 2.88
CA GLU A 80 4.89 1.59 3.45
C GLU A 80 6.06 1.40 2.50
N SER A 81 6.95 2.39 2.43
CA SER A 81 8.15 2.32 1.62
C SER A 81 9.40 2.41 2.49
N TYR A 82 10.40 1.61 2.18
CA TYR A 82 11.68 1.56 2.87
C TYR A 82 12.82 1.71 1.87
N LEU A 83 13.76 2.60 2.16
CA LEU A 83 14.98 2.76 1.37
C LEU A 83 15.96 1.64 1.75
N LEU A 84 16.45 0.92 0.75
CA LEU A 84 17.41 -0.17 0.91
C LEU A 84 18.78 0.17 0.31
N ARG A 85 18.87 1.24 -0.47
CA ARG A 85 20.11 1.64 -1.15
C ARG A 85 21.22 1.89 -0.12
N GLY A 86 22.35 1.21 -0.33
CA GLY A 86 23.46 1.21 0.61
C GLY A 86 23.33 0.20 1.76
N LEU A 87 22.18 -0.47 1.90
CA LEU A 87 21.93 -1.53 2.88
C LEU A 87 21.71 -2.90 2.21
N SER A 88 21.37 -2.92 0.93
CA SER A 88 21.19 -4.12 0.12
C SER A 88 22.03 -4.01 -1.15
N ASP A 89 22.56 -5.13 -1.59
CA ASP A 89 23.28 -5.30 -2.87
C ASP A 89 22.33 -5.62 -4.03
N HIS A 90 21.06 -5.91 -3.76
CA HIS A 90 20.09 -6.39 -4.75
C HIS A 90 18.89 -5.46 -4.94
N ALA A 91 18.67 -4.48 -4.05
CA ALA A 91 17.51 -3.62 -4.13
C ALA A 91 17.81 -2.20 -3.64
N ASP A 92 17.18 -1.21 -4.25
CA ASP A 92 17.27 0.19 -3.85
C ASP A 92 16.17 0.57 -2.86
N PHE A 93 14.99 -0.04 -2.98
CA PHE A 93 13.88 0.19 -2.06
C PHE A 93 12.90 -0.99 -2.03
N MET A 94 12.00 -0.97 -1.05
CA MET A 94 11.00 -2.00 -0.84
C MET A 94 9.66 -1.37 -0.46
N PHE A 95 8.58 -1.91 -1.00
CA PHE A 95 7.24 -1.70 -0.45
C PHE A 95 6.85 -2.84 0.49
N ARG A 96 6.31 -2.46 1.64
CA ARG A 96 5.56 -3.33 2.54
C ARG A 96 4.10 -3.01 2.37
N VAL A 97 3.30 -3.99 1.97
CA VAL A 97 1.87 -3.83 1.69
C VAL A 97 1.08 -4.79 2.56
N HIS A 98 0.05 -4.28 3.25
CA HIS A 98 -0.91 -5.11 3.99
C HIS A 98 -2.31 -4.92 3.42
N ALA A 99 -3.00 -6.03 3.17
CA ALA A 99 -4.33 -6.06 2.58
C ALA A 99 -5.16 -7.24 3.10
N HIS A 100 -6.47 -7.09 3.14
CA HIS A 100 -7.37 -8.23 3.44
C HIS A 100 -7.45 -9.21 2.28
N ALA A 101 -7.26 -8.76 1.04
CA ALA A 101 -7.21 -9.61 -0.14
C ALA A 101 -5.88 -9.44 -0.88
N LEU A 102 -5.26 -10.55 -1.29
CA LEU A 102 -4.01 -10.50 -2.06
C LEU A 102 -4.20 -9.84 -3.43
N SER A 103 -5.41 -9.90 -3.98
CA SER A 103 -5.79 -9.22 -5.23
C SER A 103 -5.59 -7.70 -5.15
N ASP A 104 -5.84 -7.07 -4.01
CA ASP A 104 -5.68 -5.63 -3.83
C ASP A 104 -4.18 -5.25 -3.90
N THR A 105 -3.33 -6.06 -3.27
CA THR A 105 -1.87 -5.92 -3.40
C THR A 105 -1.41 -6.12 -4.84
N GLN A 106 -1.95 -7.13 -5.53
CA GLN A 106 -1.62 -7.40 -6.92
C GLN A 106 -2.02 -6.23 -7.83
N GLN A 107 -3.21 -5.66 -7.64
CA GLN A 107 -3.67 -4.50 -8.39
C GLN A 107 -2.76 -3.29 -8.16
N PHE A 108 -2.37 -3.03 -6.90
CA PHE A 108 -1.43 -1.95 -6.59
C PHE A 108 -0.09 -2.15 -7.31
N LEU A 109 0.53 -3.33 -7.18
CA LEU A 109 1.84 -3.61 -7.79
C LEU A 109 1.79 -3.57 -9.32
N THR A 110 0.71 -4.09 -9.92
CA THR A 110 0.51 -4.03 -11.38
C THR A 110 0.35 -2.58 -11.85
N SER A 111 -0.43 -1.78 -11.12
CA SER A 111 -0.61 -0.36 -11.43
C SER A 111 0.70 0.42 -11.26
N LEU A 112 1.48 0.13 -10.20
CA LEU A 112 2.78 0.72 -9.97
C LEU A 112 3.73 0.47 -11.14
N LEU A 113 3.84 -0.77 -11.59
CA LEU A 113 4.70 -1.16 -12.73
C LEU A 113 4.23 -0.53 -14.05
N GLY A 114 2.95 -0.18 -14.16
CA GLY A 114 2.38 0.55 -15.30
C GLY A 114 2.70 2.05 -15.34
N THR A 115 3.12 2.65 -14.22
CA THR A 115 3.48 4.08 -14.14
C THR A 115 4.77 4.41 -14.90
N ARG A 116 5.02 5.70 -15.13
CA ARG A 116 6.32 6.17 -15.67
C ARG A 116 7.48 5.78 -14.77
N PHE A 117 7.32 5.89 -13.47
CA PHE A 117 8.29 5.44 -12.48
C PHE A 117 8.47 3.91 -12.55
N GLY A 118 7.38 3.16 -12.64
CA GLY A 118 7.39 1.71 -12.68
C GLY A 118 8.14 1.10 -13.86
N ARG A 119 8.26 1.82 -14.96
CA ARG A 119 9.06 1.40 -16.15
C ARG A 119 10.55 1.31 -15.86
N HIS A 120 11.02 2.02 -14.83
CA HIS A 120 12.40 2.01 -14.37
C HIS A 120 12.62 1.11 -13.17
N LEU A 121 11.60 0.29 -12.80
CA LEU A 121 11.70 -0.65 -11.70
C LEU A 121 12.01 -2.06 -12.19
N VAL A 122 13.07 -2.62 -11.65
CA VAL A 122 13.40 -4.03 -11.81
C VAL A 122 12.99 -4.74 -10.52
N PRO A 123 11.95 -5.61 -10.55
CA PRO A 123 11.59 -6.40 -9.39
C PRO A 123 12.71 -7.38 -9.04
N THR A 124 13.15 -7.39 -7.77
CA THR A 124 14.24 -8.26 -7.32
C THR A 124 13.76 -9.38 -6.40
N SER A 125 12.82 -9.08 -5.52
CA SER A 125 12.29 -10.08 -4.58
C SER A 125 10.86 -9.78 -4.17
N TYR A 126 10.05 -10.84 -4.07
CA TYR A 126 8.70 -10.79 -3.51
C TYR A 126 8.55 -11.83 -2.41
N PHE A 127 8.07 -11.39 -1.25
CA PHE A 127 7.69 -12.27 -0.15
C PHE A 127 6.24 -12.01 0.20
N HIS A 128 5.46 -13.09 0.27
CA HIS A 128 4.06 -13.02 0.68
C HIS A 128 3.87 -13.84 1.95
N GLY A 129 3.17 -13.27 2.90
CA GLY A 129 2.82 -13.92 4.16
C GLY A 129 1.36 -13.66 4.51
N LEU A 130 0.86 -14.49 5.41
CA LEU A 130 -0.46 -14.33 6.01
C LEU A 130 -0.25 -14.19 7.53
N THR A 131 -0.80 -13.13 8.12
CA THR A 131 -0.76 -12.94 9.56
C THR A 131 -1.58 -14.03 10.23
N ARG A 132 -1.00 -14.69 11.23
CA ARG A 132 -1.66 -15.73 12.03
C ARG A 132 -1.40 -15.47 13.51
N PRO A 133 -2.32 -15.89 14.40
CA PRO A 133 -2.03 -15.92 15.83
C PRO A 133 -0.79 -16.79 16.10
N ALA A 134 -0.02 -16.45 17.12
CA ALA A 134 1.18 -17.20 17.52
C ALA A 134 0.81 -18.52 18.22
N ILE A 135 0.04 -19.38 17.53
CA ILE A 135 -0.43 -20.68 18.05
C ILE A 135 0.64 -21.78 18.07
N TYR A 136 1.84 -21.49 17.54
CA TYR A 136 2.91 -22.49 17.36
C TYR A 136 3.82 -22.62 18.60
N ALA A 137 3.50 -21.94 19.67
CA ALA A 137 4.32 -21.92 20.87
C ALA A 137 3.47 -22.27 22.11
N PRO A 138 2.93 -23.51 22.18
CA PRO A 138 2.10 -23.92 23.31
C PRO A 138 2.88 -23.84 24.65
N ASP A 139 4.21 -24.00 24.60
CA ASP A 139 5.09 -24.03 25.78
C ASP A 139 5.65 -22.64 26.16
N PHE A 140 5.28 -21.58 25.46
CA PHE A 140 5.71 -20.23 25.81
C PHE A 140 4.95 -19.74 27.05
N SER A 141 5.68 -19.04 27.95
CA SER A 141 5.05 -18.34 29.08
C SER A 141 4.01 -17.33 28.59
N GLU A 142 3.01 -17.02 29.41
CA GLU A 142 1.95 -16.06 29.05
C GLU A 142 2.55 -14.67 28.73
N ASP A 143 3.60 -14.25 29.42
CA ASP A 143 4.32 -13.01 29.14
C ASP A 143 4.94 -13.02 27.72
N MET A 144 5.50 -14.16 27.31
CA MET A 144 6.08 -14.32 25.98
C MET A 144 5.00 -14.37 24.89
N LYS A 145 3.88 -15.04 25.16
CA LYS A 145 2.72 -15.04 24.26
C LYS A 145 2.15 -13.64 24.11
N GLN A 146 2.07 -12.88 25.21
CA GLN A 146 1.62 -11.50 25.19
C GLN A 146 2.58 -10.58 24.43
N ALA A 147 3.90 -10.77 24.61
CA ALA A 147 4.91 -10.04 23.85
C ALA A 147 4.88 -10.34 22.35
N LEU A 148 4.51 -11.56 21.94
CA LEU A 148 4.32 -11.96 20.55
C LEU A 148 2.99 -11.41 19.94
N GLN A 149 2.05 -11.04 20.79
CA GLN A 149 0.79 -10.39 20.38
C GLN A 149 0.90 -8.87 20.31
N VAL A 150 2.06 -8.30 20.62
CA VAL A 150 2.27 -6.86 20.49
C VAL A 150 1.96 -6.47 19.06
N PRO A 151 1.04 -5.53 18.85
CA PRO A 151 0.64 -5.06 17.55
C PRO A 151 1.89 -4.71 16.74
N GLY A 152 1.99 -5.28 15.57
CA GLY A 152 3.03 -4.88 14.63
C GLY A 152 2.93 -3.36 14.49
N ASP A 153 3.96 -2.69 14.94
CA ASP A 153 4.05 -1.29 15.25
C ASP A 153 3.15 -0.39 14.40
N ALA A 154 2.19 0.20 15.06
CA ALA A 154 1.24 1.14 14.45
C ALA A 154 1.88 2.47 14.03
N GLY A 155 3.14 2.70 14.28
CA GLY A 155 3.82 3.90 13.80
C GLY A 155 5.08 4.27 14.57
N GLY A 156 6.07 4.72 13.86
CA GLY A 156 7.22 5.42 14.43
C GLY A 156 8.54 4.68 14.41
N LYS A 157 8.62 3.42 13.95
CA LYS A 157 9.92 2.76 13.79
C LYS A 157 10.55 3.13 12.47
N SER A 158 11.79 3.61 12.55
CA SER A 158 12.56 4.07 11.40
C SER A 158 13.12 2.93 10.55
N TYR A 159 13.09 1.69 11.07
CA TYR A 159 13.73 0.53 10.43
C TYR A 159 12.81 -0.68 10.41
N ALA A 160 12.89 -1.47 9.33
CA ALA A 160 12.29 -2.79 9.21
C ALA A 160 13.38 -3.81 8.84
N ILE A 161 13.40 -4.94 9.53
CA ILE A 161 14.30 -6.06 9.22
C ILE A 161 13.43 -7.21 8.73
N VAL A 162 13.68 -7.69 7.51
CA VAL A 162 12.98 -8.83 6.91
C VAL A 162 13.94 -10.01 6.80
N LEU A 163 13.66 -11.08 7.54
CA LEU A 163 14.47 -12.31 7.55
C LEU A 163 13.62 -13.45 6.96
N PRO A 164 13.83 -13.82 5.68
CA PRO A 164 13.18 -15.00 5.12
C PRO A 164 13.81 -16.27 5.70
N ILE A 165 13.01 -17.08 6.39
CA ILE A 165 13.44 -18.34 6.98
C ILE A 165 12.78 -19.48 6.21
N ARG A 166 13.58 -20.39 5.66
CA ARG A 166 13.11 -21.66 5.07
C ARG A 166 13.21 -22.76 6.13
N LYS A 167 12.12 -23.52 6.28
CA LYS A 167 12.12 -24.79 7.01
C LYS A 167 12.62 -25.91 6.13
#